data_dd10258538aeee938d0659ec53c5c53b
#
_entry.id   dd10258538aeee938d0659ec53c5c53b
#
_cell.length_a   1.000
_cell.length_b   1.000
_cell.length_c   1.000
_cell.angle_alpha   90.00
_cell.angle_beta   90.00
_cell.angle_gamma   90.00
#
_symmetry.space_group_name_H-M   'P 1'
#
loop_
_entity.id
_entity.type
_entity.pdbx_description
1 polymer ?
#
loop_
_entity_poly.entity_id
_entity_poly.type
_entity_poly.pdbx_seq_one_letter_code
_entity_poly.pdbx_strand_id
1 'polypeptide(L)'
;DHVLDRYVEAVGGREALSDLESRHIVGTEIDDRPYAGPAVESKLEVWAATDGDWLLEMTKEGERWREGFSGGKMWEQKPGQEVEPGEHLKTKLAFLFNPQGPLMVEKYFPNLRLTGTWDYDGVEYYKVENDLKFEYYTLYFEVETGLLTRIGYHWKLEDFRERDGVLVPGVVYQGRKGGSTNLFFDEVTHGDEVAGHLQPGGK
;
A
#
# COMPACT_ATOMS: atom_id res chain seq x y z
N ASP A 1 -12.78 12.89 -11.74
CA ASP A 1 -11.81 13.07 -12.83
C ASP A 1 -11.62 11.79 -13.63
N HIS A 2 -11.63 11.92 -14.96
CA HIS A 2 -11.61 10.78 -15.91
C HIS A 2 -10.49 9.73 -15.63
N VAL A 3 -9.31 10.16 -15.17
CA VAL A 3 -8.19 9.25 -14.86
C VAL A 3 -8.48 8.40 -13.63
N LEU A 4 -9.02 9.01 -12.56
CA LEU A 4 -9.35 8.29 -11.34
C LEU A 4 -10.57 7.36 -11.55
N ASP A 5 -11.56 7.79 -12.34
CA ASP A 5 -12.69 6.93 -12.69
C ASP A 5 -12.23 5.70 -13.49
N ARG A 6 -11.31 5.89 -14.47
CA ARG A 6 -10.71 4.77 -15.19
C ARG A 6 -9.93 3.82 -14.29
N TYR A 7 -9.20 4.35 -13.31
CA TYR A 7 -8.51 3.52 -12.34
C TYR A 7 -9.48 2.68 -11.50
N VAL A 8 -10.55 3.29 -11.00
CA VAL A 8 -11.60 2.57 -10.25
C VAL A 8 -12.19 1.44 -11.09
N GLU A 9 -12.53 1.70 -12.35
CA GLU A 9 -13.05 0.66 -13.27
C GLU A 9 -12.01 -0.42 -13.55
N ALA A 10 -10.75 -0.05 -13.76
CA ALA A 10 -9.67 -0.99 -14.06
C ALA A 10 -9.40 -1.97 -12.91
N VAL A 11 -9.59 -1.56 -11.66
CA VAL A 11 -9.35 -2.42 -10.49
C VAL A 11 -10.60 -3.19 -10.02
N GLY A 12 -11.70 -3.18 -10.76
CA GLY A 12 -12.89 -3.99 -10.47
C GLY A 12 -14.19 -3.21 -10.38
N GLY A 13 -14.13 -1.88 -10.45
CA GLY A 13 -15.31 -1.00 -10.44
C GLY A 13 -15.78 -0.62 -9.03
N ARG A 14 -16.59 0.43 -9.01
CA ARG A 14 -17.05 1.03 -7.76
C ARG A 14 -17.86 0.08 -6.89
N GLU A 15 -18.73 -0.74 -7.50
CA GLU A 15 -19.61 -1.67 -6.76
C GLU A 15 -18.77 -2.71 -6.01
N ALA A 16 -17.90 -3.45 -6.71
CA ALA A 16 -17.05 -4.47 -6.09
C ALA A 16 -16.15 -3.89 -4.99
N LEU A 17 -15.57 -2.71 -5.21
CA LEU A 17 -14.74 -2.05 -4.19
C LEU A 17 -15.55 -1.61 -2.97
N SER A 18 -16.80 -1.13 -3.16
CA SER A 18 -17.64 -0.65 -2.05
C SER A 18 -18.13 -1.79 -1.16
N ASP A 19 -18.21 -3.01 -1.67
CA ASP A 19 -18.63 -4.20 -0.93
C ASP A 19 -17.52 -4.77 -0.04
N LEU A 20 -16.28 -4.31 -0.21
CA LEU A 20 -15.17 -4.74 0.64
C LEU A 20 -15.21 -4.05 2.00
N GLU A 21 -15.24 -4.81 3.08
CA GLU A 21 -15.26 -4.29 4.45
C GLU A 21 -13.87 -4.29 5.09
N SER A 22 -13.07 -5.30 4.77
CA SER A 22 -11.72 -5.47 5.34
C SER A 22 -10.80 -6.21 4.37
N ARG A 23 -9.50 -6.15 4.65
CA ARG A 23 -8.47 -6.88 3.90
C ARG A 23 -7.48 -7.53 4.84
N HIS A 24 -7.17 -8.78 4.58
CA HIS A 24 -6.06 -9.50 5.18
C HIS A 24 -5.06 -9.89 4.08
N ILE A 25 -3.79 -9.61 4.31
CA ILE A 25 -2.69 -9.93 3.39
C ILE A 25 -1.69 -10.80 4.13
N VAL A 26 -1.30 -11.91 3.52
CA VAL A 26 -0.16 -12.73 3.95
C VAL A 26 0.90 -12.67 2.85
N GLY A 27 2.15 -12.51 3.26
CA GLY A 27 3.21 -12.35 2.28
C GLY A 27 4.62 -12.32 2.88
N THR A 28 5.53 -11.74 2.11
CA THR A 28 6.95 -11.66 2.44
C THR A 28 7.48 -10.25 2.18
N GLU A 29 8.28 -9.72 3.09
CA GLU A 29 9.13 -8.55 2.84
C GLU A 29 10.55 -9.01 2.54
N ILE A 30 11.15 -8.48 1.48
CA ILE A 30 12.59 -8.61 1.20
C ILE A 30 13.23 -7.23 1.29
N ASP A 31 14.04 -7.03 2.32
CA ASP A 31 14.86 -5.81 2.49
C ASP A 31 16.25 -6.07 1.91
N ASP A 32 16.49 -5.54 0.70
CA ASP A 32 17.77 -5.63 0.00
C ASP A 32 18.48 -4.28 0.04
N ARG A 33 19.31 -4.12 1.05
CA ARG A 33 20.19 -2.97 1.24
C ARG A 33 21.64 -3.41 1.20
N PRO A 34 22.29 -3.43 0.03
CA PRO A 34 23.63 -4.00 -0.15
C PRO A 34 24.69 -3.44 0.79
N TYR A 35 24.49 -2.23 1.35
CA TYR A 35 25.39 -1.63 2.34
C TYR A 35 25.09 -2.09 3.78
N ALA A 36 23.98 -2.76 4.03
CA ALA A 36 23.57 -3.24 5.35
C ALA A 36 23.83 -4.75 5.57
N GLY A 37 24.34 -5.44 4.54
CA GLY A 37 24.58 -6.88 4.58
C GLY A 37 23.77 -7.62 3.51
N PRO A 38 23.63 -8.96 3.62
CA PRO A 38 22.81 -9.75 2.73
C PRO A 38 21.34 -9.35 2.84
N ALA A 39 20.57 -9.59 1.76
CA ALA A 39 19.14 -9.39 1.75
C ALA A 39 18.46 -10.14 2.90
N VAL A 40 17.50 -9.50 3.54
CA VAL A 40 16.78 -10.03 4.69
C VAL A 40 15.34 -10.28 4.30
N GLU A 41 14.90 -11.51 4.53
CA GLU A 41 13.52 -11.94 4.33
C GLU A 41 12.77 -11.95 5.67
N SER A 42 11.56 -11.39 5.66
CA SER A 42 10.64 -11.36 6.79
C SER A 42 9.27 -11.85 6.34
N LYS A 43 8.58 -12.62 7.17
CA LYS A 43 7.15 -12.89 6.96
C LYS A 43 6.37 -11.61 7.19
N LEU A 44 5.36 -11.39 6.36
CA LEU A 44 4.52 -10.21 6.36
C LEU A 44 3.06 -10.62 6.58
N GLU A 45 2.38 -9.95 7.49
CA GLU A 45 0.93 -10.03 7.65
C GLU A 45 0.33 -8.64 7.80
N VAL A 46 -0.77 -8.35 7.09
CA VAL A 46 -1.46 -7.07 7.17
C VAL A 46 -2.95 -7.29 7.40
N TRP A 47 -3.51 -6.56 8.32
CA TRP A 47 -4.96 -6.43 8.52
C TRP A 47 -5.35 -4.97 8.32
N ALA A 48 -6.38 -4.71 7.54
CA ALA A 48 -6.83 -3.35 7.26
C ALA A 48 -8.35 -3.28 7.12
N ALA A 49 -8.93 -2.20 7.62
CA ALA A 49 -10.35 -1.89 7.54
C ALA A 49 -10.61 -0.66 6.66
N THR A 50 -11.86 -0.49 6.23
CA THR A 50 -12.27 0.61 5.35
C THR A 50 -12.26 1.99 6.01
N ASP A 51 -12.36 2.06 7.34
CA ASP A 51 -12.25 3.31 8.10
C ASP A 51 -10.83 3.91 8.07
N GLY A 52 -9.84 3.09 7.67
CA GLY A 52 -8.44 3.44 7.52
C GLY A 52 -7.54 2.89 8.61
N ASP A 53 -8.08 2.18 9.59
CA ASP A 53 -7.29 1.47 10.58
C ASP A 53 -6.57 0.27 9.93
N TRP A 54 -5.32 0.04 10.29
CA TRP A 54 -4.52 -1.07 9.78
C TRP A 54 -3.44 -1.50 10.78
N LEU A 55 -3.02 -2.76 10.66
CA LEU A 55 -1.89 -3.37 11.34
C LEU A 55 -1.00 -4.06 10.31
N LEU A 56 0.29 -3.81 10.38
CA LEU A 56 1.35 -4.57 9.71
C LEU A 56 2.15 -5.30 10.77
N GLU A 57 2.25 -6.62 10.63
CA GLU A 57 3.12 -7.46 11.44
C GLU A 57 4.23 -8.05 10.56
N MET A 58 5.46 -7.94 10.99
CA MET A 58 6.62 -8.56 10.34
C MET A 58 7.32 -9.50 11.32
N THR A 59 7.60 -10.72 10.87
CA THR A 59 8.36 -11.70 11.65
C THR A 59 9.68 -12.01 10.95
N LYS A 60 10.78 -11.65 11.61
CA LYS A 60 12.14 -11.86 11.15
C LYS A 60 12.92 -12.65 12.20
N GLU A 61 13.53 -13.77 11.82
CA GLU A 61 14.36 -14.60 12.73
C GLU A 61 13.64 -14.99 14.04
N GLY A 62 12.28 -15.07 13.98
CA GLY A 62 11.44 -15.37 15.14
C GLY A 62 11.09 -14.16 15.99
N GLU A 63 11.64 -13.00 15.71
CA GLU A 63 11.26 -11.73 16.35
C GLU A 63 10.11 -11.06 15.61
N ARG A 64 9.18 -10.47 16.36
CA ARG A 64 7.98 -9.83 15.85
C ARG A 64 8.06 -8.31 15.96
N TRP A 65 7.87 -7.65 14.81
CA TRP A 65 7.76 -6.20 14.68
C TRP A 65 6.33 -5.87 14.26
N ARG A 66 5.74 -4.89 14.88
CA ARG A 66 4.38 -4.46 14.58
C ARG A 66 4.32 -2.95 14.40
N GLU A 67 3.55 -2.50 13.46
CA GLU A 67 3.19 -1.11 13.31
C GLU A 67 1.76 -1.00 12.81
N GLY A 68 1.09 0.08 13.13
CA GLY A 68 -0.28 0.25 12.70
C GLY A 68 -0.80 1.67 12.89
N PHE A 69 -1.98 1.87 12.36
CA PHE A 69 -2.77 3.07 12.56
C PHE A 69 -4.12 2.65 13.12
N SER A 70 -4.50 3.21 14.26
CA SER A 70 -5.81 2.97 14.83
C SER A 70 -6.26 4.14 15.69
N GLY A 71 -7.56 4.46 15.66
CA GLY A 71 -8.12 5.58 16.39
C GLY A 71 -7.47 6.93 16.04
N GLY A 72 -7.03 7.11 14.80
CA GLY A 72 -6.39 8.34 14.31
C GLY A 72 -4.92 8.51 14.69
N LYS A 73 -4.25 7.47 15.21
CA LYS A 73 -2.86 7.53 15.66
C LYS A 73 -2.02 6.40 15.09
N MET A 74 -0.79 6.72 14.70
CA MET A 74 0.24 5.73 14.42
C MET A 74 0.82 5.18 15.71
N TRP A 75 1.16 3.91 15.69
CA TRP A 75 1.87 3.23 16.75
C TRP A 75 2.84 2.19 16.17
N GLU A 76 3.89 1.88 16.93
CA GLU A 76 4.85 0.82 16.62
C GLU A 76 5.19 0.00 17.85
N GLN A 77 5.59 -1.25 17.65
CA GLN A 77 6.04 -2.16 18.68
C GLN A 77 7.22 -2.98 18.16
N LYS A 78 8.37 -2.81 18.81
CA LYS A 78 9.58 -3.59 18.55
C LYS A 78 9.60 -4.86 19.40
N PRO A 79 10.37 -5.89 19.01
CA PRO A 79 10.47 -7.14 19.77
C PRO A 79 10.81 -6.90 21.24
N GLY A 80 9.99 -7.47 22.13
CA GLY A 80 10.19 -7.36 23.59
C GLY A 80 9.98 -5.97 24.20
N GLN A 81 9.48 -5.01 23.42
CA GLN A 81 9.19 -3.65 23.89
C GLN A 81 7.70 -3.40 24.03
N GLU A 82 7.33 -2.38 24.79
CA GLU A 82 5.97 -1.87 24.85
C GLU A 82 5.62 -1.13 23.56
N VAL A 83 4.31 -0.93 23.34
CA VAL A 83 3.81 -0.16 22.19
C VAL A 83 4.19 1.31 22.39
N GLU A 84 4.78 1.91 21.37
CA GLU A 84 5.18 3.31 21.35
C GLU A 84 4.37 4.08 20.28
N PRO A 85 4.18 5.41 20.42
CA PRO A 85 3.62 6.24 19.37
C PRO A 85 4.50 6.21 18.12
N GLY A 86 3.91 5.94 16.96
CA GLY A 86 4.61 6.03 15.68
C GLY A 86 4.76 7.48 15.23
N GLU A 87 5.87 7.80 14.56
CA GLU A 87 6.19 9.20 14.23
C GLU A 87 5.34 9.78 13.09
N HIS A 88 5.04 9.02 12.05
CA HIS A 88 4.38 9.54 10.84
C HIS A 88 3.42 8.52 10.20
N LEU A 89 2.26 9.01 9.73
CA LEU A 89 1.35 8.22 8.90
C LEU A 89 2.06 7.78 7.62
N LYS A 90 2.15 6.48 7.42
CA LYS A 90 2.67 5.89 6.17
C LYS A 90 1.59 5.91 5.08
N THR A 91 1.27 7.09 4.57
CA THR A 91 0.14 7.35 3.66
C THR A 91 0.05 6.36 2.50
N LYS A 92 1.19 6.01 1.88
CA LYS A 92 1.21 5.08 0.74
C LYS A 92 0.81 3.66 1.16
N LEU A 93 1.31 3.17 2.31
CA LEU A 93 0.93 1.87 2.85
C LEU A 93 -0.54 1.88 3.27
N ALA A 94 -0.98 2.91 4.00
CA ALA A 94 -2.37 3.07 4.40
C ALA A 94 -3.32 3.05 3.19
N PHE A 95 -2.95 3.71 2.09
CA PHE A 95 -3.68 3.67 0.82
C PHE A 95 -3.72 2.25 0.21
N LEU A 96 -2.57 1.58 0.14
CA LEU A 96 -2.46 0.26 -0.49
C LEU A 96 -3.14 -0.84 0.34
N PHE A 97 -3.10 -0.72 1.66
CA PHE A 97 -3.72 -1.70 2.54
C PHE A 97 -5.23 -1.54 2.63
N ASN A 98 -5.75 -0.30 2.57
CA ASN A 98 -7.19 -0.07 2.64
C ASN A 98 -7.91 -0.79 1.48
N PRO A 99 -8.89 -1.68 1.76
CA PRO A 99 -9.61 -2.42 0.73
C PRO A 99 -10.33 -1.50 -0.26
N GLN A 100 -10.80 -0.34 0.18
CA GLN A 100 -11.44 0.69 -0.63
C GLN A 100 -10.49 1.84 -1.02
N GLY A 101 -9.16 1.63 -0.90
CA GLY A 101 -8.14 2.63 -1.27
C GLY A 101 -8.37 3.28 -2.65
N PRO A 102 -8.69 2.51 -3.71
CA PRO A 102 -8.98 3.09 -5.02
C PRO A 102 -10.14 4.08 -5.06
N LEU A 103 -11.14 3.94 -4.19
CA LEU A 103 -12.26 4.91 -4.03
C LEU A 103 -11.85 6.15 -3.24
N MET A 104 -10.73 6.09 -2.52
CA MET A 104 -10.28 7.10 -1.57
C MET A 104 -8.97 7.77 -1.98
N VAL A 105 -8.60 7.74 -3.26
CA VAL A 105 -7.32 8.31 -3.75
C VAL A 105 -7.15 9.75 -3.26
N GLU A 106 -8.17 10.60 -3.41
CA GLU A 106 -8.10 12.02 -3.00
C GLU A 106 -8.04 12.24 -1.47
N LYS A 107 -8.51 11.27 -0.68
CA LYS A 107 -8.35 11.29 0.79
C LYS A 107 -6.88 11.09 1.19
N TYR A 108 -6.20 10.17 0.54
CA TYR A 108 -4.79 9.86 0.82
C TYR A 108 -3.82 10.81 0.12
N PHE A 109 -4.20 11.30 -1.06
CA PHE A 109 -3.40 12.20 -1.89
C PHE A 109 -4.26 13.44 -2.25
N PRO A 110 -4.37 14.44 -1.37
CA PRO A 110 -5.25 15.58 -1.59
C PRO A 110 -4.74 16.52 -2.69
N ASN A 111 -5.65 17.29 -3.28
CA ASN A 111 -5.38 18.33 -4.27
C ASN A 111 -4.69 17.78 -5.54
N LEU A 112 -5.15 16.65 -6.03
CA LEU A 112 -4.63 16.02 -7.24
C LEU A 112 -5.10 16.76 -8.50
N ARG A 113 -4.24 16.82 -9.50
CA ARG A 113 -4.56 17.30 -10.84
C ARG A 113 -3.75 16.54 -11.89
N LEU A 114 -4.37 16.29 -13.02
CA LEU A 114 -3.70 15.77 -14.21
C LEU A 114 -2.77 16.87 -14.78
N THR A 115 -1.48 16.57 -14.87
CA THR A 115 -0.47 17.52 -15.37
C THR A 115 0.03 17.18 -16.77
N GLY A 116 -0.37 16.04 -17.32
CA GLY A 116 -0.02 15.60 -18.67
C GLY A 116 0.22 14.10 -18.75
N THR A 117 0.92 13.69 -19.79
CA THR A 117 1.41 12.33 -19.95
C THR A 117 2.94 12.27 -19.79
N TRP A 118 3.44 11.10 -19.50
CA TRP A 118 4.85 10.81 -19.31
C TRP A 118 5.17 9.43 -19.88
N ASP A 119 6.16 9.34 -20.76
CA ASP A 119 6.67 8.07 -21.26
C ASP A 119 7.85 7.61 -20.41
N TYR A 120 7.82 6.38 -19.98
CA TYR A 120 8.91 5.76 -19.27
C TYR A 120 9.05 4.30 -19.73
N ASP A 121 10.21 4.02 -20.32
CA ASP A 121 10.58 2.69 -20.80
C ASP A 121 9.55 2.11 -21.81
N GLY A 122 8.98 2.98 -22.65
CA GLY A 122 8.00 2.62 -23.68
C GLY A 122 6.56 2.44 -23.16
N VAL A 123 6.31 2.76 -21.89
CA VAL A 123 4.95 2.78 -21.33
C VAL A 123 4.51 4.22 -21.12
N GLU A 124 3.34 4.57 -21.64
CA GLU A 124 2.74 5.89 -21.45
C GLU A 124 1.88 5.93 -20.19
N TYR A 125 2.05 6.99 -19.39
CA TYR A 125 1.35 7.21 -18.14
C TYR A 125 0.61 8.54 -18.13
N TYR A 126 -0.57 8.59 -17.55
CA TYR A 126 -1.15 9.83 -17.02
C TYR A 126 -0.40 10.21 -15.75
N LYS A 127 0.15 11.42 -15.71
CA LYS A 127 0.84 11.98 -14.56
C LYS A 127 -0.11 12.86 -13.76
N VAL A 128 -0.42 12.46 -12.53
CA VAL A 128 -1.33 13.16 -11.61
C VAL A 128 -0.52 13.62 -10.40
N GLU A 129 -0.47 14.93 -10.18
CA GLU A 129 0.34 15.56 -9.14
C GLU A 129 -0.54 16.29 -8.13
N ASN A 130 -0.07 16.38 -6.88
CA ASN A 130 -0.66 17.29 -5.90
C ASN A 130 -0.07 18.70 -6.00
N ASP A 131 -0.79 19.70 -5.48
CA ASP A 131 -0.35 21.11 -5.53
C ASP A 131 0.95 21.39 -4.78
N LEU A 132 1.34 20.53 -3.84
CA LEU A 132 2.55 20.69 -3.05
C LEU A 132 3.82 20.37 -3.84
N LYS A 133 3.71 19.88 -5.09
CA LYS A 133 4.81 19.48 -5.98
C LYS A 133 5.82 18.54 -5.31
N PHE A 134 5.40 17.81 -4.29
CA PHE A 134 6.24 16.76 -3.74
C PHE A 134 6.18 15.54 -4.67
N GLU A 135 7.28 15.27 -5.35
CA GLU A 135 7.45 14.10 -6.24
C GLU A 135 7.04 12.77 -5.55
N TYR A 136 7.11 12.73 -4.23
CA TYR A 136 6.72 11.57 -3.42
C TYR A 136 5.23 11.22 -3.51
N TYR A 137 4.38 12.15 -3.95
CA TYR A 137 2.92 11.96 -4.07
C TYR A 137 2.42 12.10 -5.50
N THR A 138 3.30 12.06 -6.49
CA THR A 138 2.90 11.94 -7.89
C THR A 138 2.39 10.53 -8.15
N LEU A 139 1.23 10.41 -8.75
CA LEU A 139 0.62 9.15 -9.14
C LEU A 139 0.75 8.96 -10.65
N TYR A 140 1.15 7.76 -11.08
CA TYR A 140 1.30 7.43 -12.48
C TYR A 140 0.36 6.27 -12.83
N PHE A 141 -0.61 6.58 -13.67
CA PHE A 141 -1.61 5.63 -14.17
C PHE A 141 -1.28 5.26 -15.61
N GLU A 142 -1.12 3.99 -15.91
CA GLU A 142 -0.90 3.55 -17.28
C GLU A 142 -2.06 3.96 -18.19
N VAL A 143 -1.74 4.55 -19.34
CA VAL A 143 -2.76 5.01 -20.31
C VAL A 143 -3.52 3.83 -20.89
N GLU A 144 -2.87 2.71 -21.14
CA GLU A 144 -3.49 1.52 -21.73
C GLU A 144 -4.43 0.80 -20.75
N THR A 145 -3.95 0.49 -19.55
CA THR A 145 -4.68 -0.33 -18.57
C THR A 145 -5.55 0.47 -17.60
N GLY A 146 -5.23 1.73 -17.39
CA GLY A 146 -5.83 2.56 -16.32
C GLY A 146 -5.31 2.28 -14.93
N LEU A 147 -4.40 1.31 -14.74
CA LEU A 147 -3.88 0.92 -13.43
C LEU A 147 -2.89 1.95 -12.87
N LEU A 148 -2.97 2.20 -11.57
CA LEU A 148 -1.94 2.91 -10.83
C LEU A 148 -0.74 1.98 -10.63
N THR A 149 0.35 2.18 -11.34
CA THR A 149 1.53 1.31 -11.26
C THR A 149 2.75 1.98 -10.63
N ARG A 150 2.68 3.31 -10.35
CA ARG A 150 3.75 4.01 -9.66
C ARG A 150 3.23 5.09 -8.72
N ILE A 151 3.90 5.26 -7.56
CA ILE A 151 3.67 6.35 -6.61
C ILE A 151 5.01 7.03 -6.33
N GLY A 152 5.18 8.24 -6.87
CA GLY A 152 6.48 8.89 -6.94
C GLY A 152 7.47 8.09 -7.78
N TYR A 153 8.76 8.42 -7.69
CA TYR A 153 9.79 7.70 -8.45
C TYR A 153 10.22 6.37 -7.82
N HIS A 154 9.89 6.16 -6.55
CA HIS A 154 10.50 5.07 -5.78
C HIS A 154 9.55 3.89 -5.52
N TRP A 155 8.26 4.05 -5.78
CA TRP A 155 7.29 2.98 -5.57
C TRP A 155 6.78 2.47 -6.90
N LYS A 156 6.79 1.16 -7.07
CA LYS A 156 6.24 0.47 -8.22
C LYS A 156 5.29 -0.62 -7.75
N LEU A 157 4.15 -0.72 -8.40
CA LEU A 157 3.11 -1.70 -8.14
C LEU A 157 3.04 -2.63 -9.34
N GLU A 158 3.19 -3.92 -9.11
CA GLU A 158 3.30 -4.93 -10.17
C GLU A 158 2.49 -6.17 -9.84
N ASP A 159 2.40 -7.06 -10.83
CA ASP A 159 1.80 -8.39 -10.69
C ASP A 159 0.36 -8.32 -10.14
N PHE A 160 -0.46 -7.47 -10.77
CA PHE A 160 -1.86 -7.32 -10.37
C PHE A 160 -2.61 -8.63 -10.54
N ARG A 161 -3.27 -9.08 -9.47
CA ARG A 161 -4.03 -10.32 -9.41
C ARG A 161 -5.46 -10.04 -8.97
N GLU A 162 -6.42 -10.73 -9.58
CA GLU A 162 -7.81 -10.65 -9.16
C GLU A 162 -8.03 -11.40 -7.84
N ARG A 163 -8.69 -10.73 -6.90
CA ARG A 163 -9.12 -11.26 -5.61
C ARG A 163 -10.49 -10.68 -5.28
N ASP A 164 -11.48 -11.55 -5.12
CA ASP A 164 -12.85 -11.16 -4.78
C ASP A 164 -13.43 -10.08 -5.73
N GLY A 165 -13.15 -10.20 -7.03
CA GLY A 165 -13.63 -9.28 -8.06
C GLY A 165 -12.86 -7.97 -8.20
N VAL A 166 -11.76 -7.79 -7.43
CA VAL A 166 -10.91 -6.61 -7.52
C VAL A 166 -9.45 -6.97 -7.84
N LEU A 167 -8.75 -6.09 -8.56
CA LEU A 167 -7.33 -6.24 -8.82
C LEU A 167 -6.50 -5.62 -7.68
N VAL A 168 -5.60 -6.43 -7.12
CA VAL A 168 -4.67 -6.03 -6.07
C VAL A 168 -3.24 -6.26 -6.57
N PRO A 169 -2.28 -5.33 -6.35
CA PRO A 169 -0.89 -5.60 -6.69
C PRO A 169 -0.36 -6.78 -5.89
N GLY A 170 0.31 -7.71 -6.55
CA GLY A 170 1.00 -8.83 -5.92
C GLY A 170 2.39 -8.44 -5.43
N VAL A 171 2.98 -7.38 -6.00
CA VAL A 171 4.32 -6.90 -5.63
C VAL A 171 4.30 -5.38 -5.47
N VAL A 172 4.84 -4.91 -4.36
CA VAL A 172 5.09 -3.49 -4.09
C VAL A 172 6.59 -3.28 -3.91
N TYR A 173 7.22 -2.70 -4.91
CA TYR A 173 8.64 -2.33 -4.87
C TYR A 173 8.80 -0.93 -4.28
N GLN A 174 9.69 -0.79 -3.29
CA GLN A 174 10.07 0.49 -2.69
C GLN A 174 11.57 0.72 -2.90
N GLY A 175 11.93 1.49 -3.92
CA GLY A 175 13.31 1.93 -4.09
C GLY A 175 13.72 2.90 -2.97
N ARG A 176 14.95 2.75 -2.49
CA ARG A 176 15.57 3.66 -1.50
C ARG A 176 16.99 3.99 -1.94
N LYS A 177 17.56 5.04 -1.38
CA LYS A 177 18.99 5.31 -1.60
C LYS A 177 19.81 4.16 -1.04
N GLY A 178 20.44 3.39 -1.93
CA GLY A 178 21.30 2.26 -1.57
C GLY A 178 20.60 0.92 -1.39
N GLY A 179 19.41 0.73 -1.99
CA GLY A 179 18.73 -0.55 -1.98
C GLY A 179 17.24 -0.47 -2.24
N SER A 180 16.53 -1.52 -1.88
CA SER A 180 15.08 -1.61 -2.01
C SER A 180 14.47 -2.38 -0.86
N THR A 181 13.18 -2.16 -0.64
CA THR A 181 12.30 -3.03 0.15
C THR A 181 11.18 -3.48 -0.77
N ASN A 182 10.96 -4.77 -0.89
CA ASN A 182 9.93 -5.35 -1.73
C ASN A 182 8.94 -6.09 -0.85
N LEU A 183 7.65 -5.80 -1.03
CA LEU A 183 6.57 -6.53 -0.39
C LEU A 183 5.94 -7.45 -1.44
N PHE A 184 5.85 -8.72 -1.14
CA PHE A 184 5.19 -9.73 -1.95
C PHE A 184 3.90 -10.13 -1.24
N PHE A 185 2.76 -9.95 -1.89
CA PHE A 185 1.45 -10.31 -1.38
C PHE A 185 1.05 -11.67 -1.95
N ASP A 186 1.33 -12.73 -1.20
CA ASP A 186 1.10 -14.11 -1.64
C ASP A 186 -0.39 -14.45 -1.60
N GLU A 187 -1.04 -14.11 -0.50
CA GLU A 187 -2.48 -14.29 -0.28
C GLU A 187 -3.13 -12.96 0.11
N VAL A 188 -4.27 -12.67 -0.51
CA VAL A 188 -5.11 -11.52 -0.17
C VAL A 188 -6.54 -12.00 -0.06
N THR A 189 -7.17 -11.75 1.08
CA THR A 189 -8.58 -12.08 1.33
C THR A 189 -9.32 -10.85 1.84
N HIS A 190 -10.62 -10.82 1.62
CA HIS A 190 -11.50 -9.76 2.10
C HIS A 190 -12.61 -10.39 2.95
N GLY A 191 -13.04 -9.73 4.05
CA GLY A 191 -14.10 -10.23 4.93
C GLY A 191 -13.93 -9.85 6.40
N ASP A 192 -14.78 -10.44 7.25
CA ASP A 192 -15.05 -9.99 8.63
C ASP A 192 -13.95 -10.27 9.68
N GLU A 193 -12.91 -11.04 9.40
CA GLU A 193 -11.98 -11.54 10.42
C GLU A 193 -10.98 -10.50 10.96
N VAL A 194 -10.98 -9.30 10.44
CA VAL A 194 -9.92 -8.29 10.67
C VAL A 194 -10.09 -7.48 11.95
N ALA A 195 -11.32 -7.22 12.39
CA ALA A 195 -11.62 -6.28 13.49
C ALA A 195 -10.93 -6.60 14.83
N GLY A 196 -10.68 -7.89 15.12
CA GLY A 196 -10.01 -8.33 16.34
C GLY A 196 -8.49 -8.04 16.40
N HIS A 197 -7.87 -7.80 15.26
CA HIS A 197 -6.41 -7.63 15.14
C HIS A 197 -5.95 -6.18 15.22
N LEU A 198 -6.80 -5.21 14.91
CA LEU A 198 -6.45 -3.80 14.71
C LEU A 198 -6.10 -3.02 15.99
N GLN A 199 -6.25 -3.62 17.17
CA GLN A 199 -5.96 -2.95 18.44
C GLN A 199 -4.48 -3.07 18.83
N PRO A 200 -3.83 -1.98 19.31
CA PRO A 200 -2.51 -2.07 19.94
C PRO A 200 -2.54 -3.08 21.09
N GLY A 201 -1.71 -4.10 21.03
CA GLY A 201 -1.66 -5.15 22.07
C GLY A 201 -2.68 -6.30 21.87
N GLY A 202 -3.41 -6.37 20.78
CA GLY A 202 -4.22 -7.54 20.40
C GLY A 202 -3.36 -8.82 20.35
N LYS A 203 -3.91 -9.93 20.92
CA LYS A 203 -3.21 -11.22 21.04
C LYS A 203 -3.20 -11.95 19.72
#